data_c0c20e21a0ab38fe3be97c492d96e56c
#
_entry.id   c0c20e21a0ab38fe3be97c492d96e56c
#
_cell.length_a   1.000
_cell.length_b   1.000
_cell.length_c   1.000
_cell.angle_alpha   90.00
_cell.angle_beta   90.00
_cell.angle_gamma   90.00
#
_symmetry.space_group_name_H-M   'P 1'
#
loop_
_entity.id
_entity.type
_entity.pdbx_description
1 polymer ?
#
loop_
_entity_poly.entity_id
_entity_poly.type
_entity_poly.pdbx_seq_one_letter_code
_entity_poly.pdbx_strand_id
1 'polypeptide(L)'
;MEPKNKLRYIPFIIAVSIVGGILIGNFYANRFCNARKELSIVPSSNKLNGLLRIIEDQYVDTVNMAELIEDAMPQILGELDPHSSYIPAKDLQAVNDDLRGSFSGIGIQFTIQQDTIHISNVIPGGPSEKVGIMAGDRIVEINDTAFVGKIVTNNESMKRLKGPKGSEVKIGVFRQGEKELLHFNIIRNDIPVKTIDASYMLNDKYGYIKINKFGETTYPEMLISLARLHQENCEGVVIDLRGNTGGYMSPAIQMANEFLPKGRLIVYTEGRKSPRDNFSANGTGSSQEMPIIVLLDEGSASASEIFAGAIQDNDRGTIIGRRSFGKGLVQQPIEFNDGSAIRLTIARYHTPSGRCIQKPYQKGKDEQYELDILTRYEHGEFFSEDSIKQDESHIYYTSLGRPVYGGGGIMPDIFVPQDTTGITSYFSMAVNRGLTVQFSFQYTDKNRATLQKYTNADDLLKYLKTQNILEKFARYAESKGLKRRNILMYKSKELFDRNLYGNIIYNMLNMEEYVKFLNKTDKNVLKALEVLEAGESFPSAPEQKTELVNERTEETIA
;
A
#
# COMPACT_ATOMS: atom_id res chain seq x y z
N MET A 1 69.16 -8.40 -81.54
CA MET A 1 68.85 -7.59 -80.29
C MET A 1 67.56 -8.11 -79.74
N GLU A 2 67.64 -8.78 -78.59
CA GLU A 2 66.53 -9.52 -78.00
C GLU A 2 65.57 -8.59 -77.19
N PRO A 3 64.28 -8.88 -77.21
CA PRO A 3 63.33 -8.17 -76.42
C PRO A 3 63.17 -8.80 -74.99
N LYS A 4 64.20 -8.70 -74.14
CA LYS A 4 64.20 -9.32 -72.81
C LYS A 4 63.60 -8.46 -71.66
N ASN A 5 63.06 -7.27 -71.91
CA ASN A 5 62.65 -6.40 -70.84
C ASN A 5 61.13 -6.25 -70.60
N LYS A 6 60.27 -6.82 -71.39
CA LYS A 6 58.82 -6.70 -71.20
C LYS A 6 58.22 -7.64 -70.15
N LEU A 7 58.86 -8.78 -69.89
CA LEU A 7 58.35 -9.74 -68.87
C LEU A 7 58.56 -9.34 -67.43
N ARG A 8 59.47 -8.40 -67.14
CA ARG A 8 59.82 -7.95 -65.78
C ARG A 8 58.74 -7.09 -65.14
N TYR A 9 57.88 -6.46 -65.95
CA TYR A 9 56.80 -5.63 -65.46
C TYR A 9 55.43 -6.33 -65.31
N ILE A 10 55.32 -7.54 -65.79
CA ILE A 10 54.08 -8.32 -65.69
C ILE A 10 53.60 -8.50 -64.24
N PRO A 11 54.45 -8.90 -63.28
CA PRO A 11 53.99 -9.00 -61.86
C PRO A 11 53.52 -7.67 -61.31
N PHE A 12 54.14 -6.54 -61.66
CA PHE A 12 53.75 -5.23 -61.22
C PHE A 12 52.40 -4.81 -61.84
N ILE A 13 52.17 -5.08 -63.12
CA ILE A 13 50.89 -4.79 -63.79
C ILE A 13 49.77 -5.64 -63.18
N ILE A 14 50.02 -6.87 -62.86
CA ILE A 14 49.05 -7.78 -62.23
C ILE A 14 48.70 -7.24 -60.81
N ALA A 15 49.70 -6.85 -60.02
CA ALA A 15 49.51 -6.29 -58.71
C ALA A 15 48.70 -4.99 -58.76
N VAL A 16 49.00 -4.08 -59.68
CA VAL A 16 48.24 -2.83 -59.86
C VAL A 16 46.81 -3.09 -60.33
N SER A 17 46.60 -4.08 -61.19
CA SER A 17 45.25 -4.48 -61.63
C SER A 17 44.42 -5.08 -60.52
N ILE A 18 45.04 -5.92 -59.67
CA ILE A 18 44.35 -6.48 -58.47
C ILE A 18 43.98 -5.35 -57.48
N VAL A 19 44.90 -4.44 -57.17
CA VAL A 19 44.63 -3.30 -56.26
C VAL A 19 43.56 -2.38 -56.87
N GLY A 20 43.63 -2.09 -58.17
CA GLY A 20 42.61 -1.34 -58.89
C GLY A 20 41.24 -2.01 -58.85
N GLY A 21 41.21 -3.32 -59.07
CA GLY A 21 39.98 -4.14 -58.98
C GLY A 21 39.36 -4.14 -57.59
N ILE A 22 40.19 -4.22 -56.53
CA ILE A 22 39.73 -4.14 -55.13
C ILE A 22 39.18 -2.73 -54.81
N LEU A 23 39.86 -1.68 -55.26
CA LEU A 23 39.40 -0.29 -55.02
C LEU A 23 38.11 0.01 -55.78
N ILE A 24 37.99 -0.42 -57.02
CA ILE A 24 36.78 -0.28 -57.84
C ILE A 24 35.65 -1.13 -57.28
N GLY A 25 35.93 -2.35 -56.86
CA GLY A 25 34.95 -3.23 -56.22
C GLY A 25 34.43 -2.66 -54.90
N ASN A 26 35.32 -2.14 -54.08
CA ASN A 26 34.95 -1.50 -52.79
C ASN A 26 34.15 -0.18 -52.99
N PHE A 27 34.53 0.60 -54.03
CA PHE A 27 33.79 1.82 -54.40
C PHE A 27 32.39 1.46 -54.95
N TYR A 28 32.26 0.45 -55.74
CA TYR A 28 30.97 -0.03 -56.28
C TYR A 28 30.11 -0.67 -55.18
N ALA A 29 30.69 -1.49 -54.33
CA ALA A 29 30.00 -2.06 -53.16
C ALA A 29 29.48 -0.99 -52.24
N ASN A 30 30.28 0.04 -51.89
CA ASN A 30 29.85 1.14 -51.03
C ASN A 30 28.81 2.08 -51.67
N ARG A 31 28.79 2.22 -53.00
CA ARG A 31 27.89 3.18 -53.65
C ARG A 31 26.59 2.56 -54.18
N PHE A 32 26.59 1.24 -54.47
CA PHE A 32 25.43 0.55 -55.04
C PHE A 32 24.82 -0.53 -54.13
N CYS A 33 25.58 -1.13 -53.20
CA CYS A 33 25.01 -2.07 -52.21
C CYS A 33 24.41 -1.41 -50.99
N ASN A 34 24.74 -0.13 -50.70
CA ASN A 34 24.07 0.60 -49.63
C ASN A 34 22.66 1.12 -49.99
N ALA A 35 22.20 0.94 -51.24
CA ALA A 35 20.85 1.37 -51.66
C ALA A 35 19.75 0.32 -51.43
N ARG A 36 20.09 -0.88 -50.97
CA ARG A 36 19.15 -1.88 -50.47
C ARG A 36 19.74 -2.52 -49.21
N LYS A 37 19.67 -1.82 -48.07
CA LYS A 37 19.51 -2.54 -46.82
C LYS A 37 18.16 -3.25 -46.94
N GLU A 38 18.18 -4.47 -47.45
CA GLU A 38 17.09 -5.41 -47.21
C GLU A 38 16.79 -5.34 -45.73
N LEU A 39 15.54 -5.02 -45.40
CA LEU A 39 15.03 -5.29 -44.06
C LEU A 39 15.29 -6.76 -43.80
N SER A 40 16.45 -7.08 -43.25
CA SER A 40 16.75 -8.43 -42.82
C SER A 40 15.63 -8.78 -41.84
N ILE A 41 14.92 -9.87 -42.10
CA ILE A 41 13.87 -10.40 -41.20
C ILE A 41 14.54 -10.62 -39.85
N VAL A 42 14.36 -9.64 -38.94
CA VAL A 42 14.89 -9.70 -37.59
C VAL A 42 14.20 -10.90 -36.93
N PRO A 43 14.92 -11.85 -36.35
CA PRO A 43 14.30 -12.94 -35.61
C PRO A 43 13.30 -12.37 -34.62
N SER A 44 12.18 -13.05 -34.37
CA SER A 44 11.07 -12.55 -33.54
C SER A 44 11.51 -12.06 -32.16
N SER A 45 12.61 -12.61 -31.63
CA SER A 45 13.23 -12.19 -30.36
C SER A 45 13.91 -10.81 -30.40
N ASN A 46 14.17 -10.24 -31.58
CA ASN A 46 14.85 -8.95 -31.74
C ASN A 46 14.02 -7.87 -32.45
N LYS A 47 12.73 -8.14 -32.70
CA LYS A 47 11.85 -7.16 -33.38
C LYS A 47 11.78 -5.80 -32.71
N LEU A 48 11.73 -5.77 -31.38
CA LEU A 48 11.65 -4.52 -30.64
C LEU A 48 12.91 -3.67 -30.84
N ASN A 49 14.09 -4.27 -30.70
CA ASN A 49 15.36 -3.58 -30.97
C ASN A 49 15.48 -3.15 -32.44
N GLY A 50 14.97 -3.96 -33.38
CA GLY A 50 14.89 -3.61 -34.78
C GLY A 50 13.97 -2.41 -35.05
N LEU A 51 12.81 -2.37 -34.39
CA LEU A 51 11.88 -1.26 -34.50
C LEU A 51 12.50 0.05 -33.98
N LEU A 52 13.12 0.02 -32.79
CA LEU A 52 13.77 1.19 -32.20
C LEU A 52 14.87 1.75 -33.12
N ARG A 53 15.71 0.87 -33.73
CA ARG A 53 16.73 1.29 -34.70
C ARG A 53 16.12 1.90 -35.94
N ILE A 54 15.02 1.35 -36.47
CA ILE A 54 14.36 1.91 -37.66
C ILE A 54 13.79 3.29 -37.36
N ILE A 55 13.21 3.49 -36.17
CA ILE A 55 12.70 4.78 -35.74
C ILE A 55 13.84 5.79 -35.66
N GLU A 56 14.95 5.44 -35.00
CA GLU A 56 16.14 6.29 -34.87
C GLU A 56 16.73 6.69 -36.23
N ASP A 57 16.81 5.72 -37.17
CA ASP A 57 17.43 5.93 -38.49
C ASP A 57 16.54 6.63 -39.52
N GLN A 58 15.21 6.39 -39.47
CA GLN A 58 14.33 6.68 -40.62
C GLN A 58 13.10 7.54 -40.29
N TYR A 59 12.83 7.83 -39.01
CA TYR A 59 11.67 8.65 -38.68
C TYR A 59 11.88 10.09 -39.18
N VAL A 60 10.78 10.73 -39.64
CA VAL A 60 10.82 12.04 -40.30
C VAL A 60 11.34 13.15 -39.42
N ASP A 61 11.08 13.08 -38.11
CA ASP A 61 11.52 14.05 -37.13
C ASP A 61 12.56 13.47 -36.17
N THR A 62 13.28 14.32 -35.45
CA THR A 62 14.23 13.90 -34.43
C THR A 62 13.50 13.31 -33.23
N VAL A 63 13.81 12.08 -32.82
CA VAL A 63 13.21 11.38 -31.68
C VAL A 63 14.20 11.30 -30.54
N ASN A 64 13.76 11.63 -29.34
CA ASN A 64 14.48 11.32 -28.10
C ASN A 64 14.25 9.82 -27.79
N MET A 65 15.19 8.97 -28.17
CA MET A 65 15.07 7.53 -27.99
C MET A 65 14.98 7.10 -26.52
N ALA A 66 15.64 7.82 -25.60
CA ALA A 66 15.56 7.53 -24.17
C ALA A 66 14.14 7.77 -23.65
N GLU A 67 13.52 8.89 -23.98
CA GLU A 67 12.14 9.22 -23.61
C GLU A 67 11.13 8.26 -24.22
N LEU A 68 11.31 7.88 -25.49
CA LEU A 68 10.45 6.90 -26.16
C LEU A 68 10.50 5.53 -25.46
N ILE A 69 11.67 5.10 -25.02
CA ILE A 69 11.84 3.84 -24.29
C ILE A 69 11.18 3.94 -22.90
N GLU A 70 11.42 5.05 -22.18
CA GLU A 70 10.78 5.31 -20.88
C GLU A 70 9.24 5.22 -20.97
N ASP A 71 8.64 5.81 -22.00
CA ASP A 71 7.20 5.80 -22.23
C ASP A 71 6.66 4.42 -22.66
N ALA A 72 7.49 3.61 -23.31
CA ALA A 72 7.10 2.27 -23.78
C ALA A 72 7.19 1.20 -22.67
N MET A 73 8.07 1.35 -21.66
CA MET A 73 8.29 0.36 -20.61
C MET A 73 7.03 0.03 -19.81
N PRO A 74 6.23 1.01 -19.34
CA PRO A 74 4.97 0.73 -18.65
C PRO A 74 3.98 -0.06 -19.50
N GLN A 75 3.90 0.24 -20.81
CA GLN A 75 2.99 -0.42 -21.74
C GLN A 75 3.35 -1.90 -21.93
N ILE A 76 4.65 -2.19 -22.07
CA ILE A 76 5.14 -3.57 -22.23
C ILE A 76 4.85 -4.40 -20.98
N LEU A 77 5.04 -3.83 -19.79
CA LEU A 77 4.81 -4.54 -18.52
C LEU A 77 3.33 -4.72 -18.22
N GLY A 78 2.48 -3.74 -18.55
CA GLY A 78 1.02 -3.83 -18.43
C GLY A 78 0.40 -4.96 -19.25
N GLU A 79 1.07 -5.40 -20.33
CA GLU A 79 0.63 -6.58 -21.09
C GLU A 79 0.89 -7.92 -20.36
N LEU A 80 1.57 -7.94 -19.21
CA LEU A 80 1.88 -9.18 -18.48
C LEU A 80 0.83 -9.48 -17.40
N ASP A 81 0.67 -8.55 -16.46
CA ASP A 81 -0.25 -8.62 -15.33
C ASP A 81 -0.43 -7.22 -14.71
N PRO A 82 -1.50 -6.96 -13.92
CA PRO A 82 -1.79 -5.62 -13.39
C PRO A 82 -0.83 -5.14 -12.30
N HIS A 83 0.19 -5.90 -11.94
CA HIS A 83 1.11 -5.58 -10.84
C HIS A 83 2.57 -5.47 -11.27
N SER A 84 2.93 -6.00 -12.43
CA SER A 84 4.25 -5.76 -13.03
C SER A 84 4.34 -4.31 -13.49
N SER A 85 5.35 -3.56 -13.03
CA SER A 85 5.44 -2.12 -13.25
C SER A 85 6.85 -1.65 -13.51
N TYR A 86 6.99 -0.57 -14.27
CA TYR A 86 8.23 0.17 -14.45
C TYR A 86 8.32 1.29 -13.41
N ILE A 87 9.51 1.50 -12.87
CA ILE A 87 9.81 2.54 -11.88
C ILE A 87 10.93 3.41 -12.47
N PRO A 88 10.63 4.63 -12.93
CA PRO A 88 11.63 5.57 -13.41
C PRO A 88 12.70 5.87 -12.35
N ALA A 89 13.94 6.13 -12.77
CA ALA A 89 15.06 6.42 -11.86
C ALA A 89 14.76 7.53 -10.84
N LYS A 90 14.02 8.55 -11.25
CA LYS A 90 13.61 9.67 -10.37
C LYS A 90 12.67 9.26 -9.23
N ASP A 91 11.94 8.15 -9.37
CA ASP A 91 10.90 7.70 -8.44
C ASP A 91 11.36 6.52 -7.58
N LEU A 92 12.45 5.82 -7.97
CA LEU A 92 12.92 4.59 -7.31
C LEU A 92 13.24 4.82 -5.82
N GLN A 93 13.90 5.92 -5.50
CA GLN A 93 14.23 6.23 -4.10
C GLN A 93 12.97 6.42 -3.26
N ALA A 94 11.94 7.13 -3.76
CA ALA A 94 10.70 7.37 -3.03
C ALA A 94 9.92 6.06 -2.78
N VAL A 95 9.92 5.16 -3.78
CA VAL A 95 9.29 3.83 -3.67
C VAL A 95 10.02 2.96 -2.64
N ASN A 96 11.34 2.99 -2.63
CA ASN A 96 12.15 2.22 -1.68
C ASN A 96 12.04 2.76 -0.25
N ASP A 97 12.05 4.09 -0.08
CA ASP A 97 11.92 4.76 1.24
C ASP A 97 10.62 4.35 1.95
N ASP A 98 9.52 4.25 1.20
CA ASP A 98 8.21 3.90 1.78
C ASP A 98 8.20 2.50 2.41
N LEU A 99 8.88 1.54 1.80
CA LEU A 99 8.96 0.15 2.29
C LEU A 99 10.07 -0.07 3.33
N ARG A 100 11.14 0.73 3.29
CA ARG A 100 12.25 0.65 4.28
C ARG A 100 11.86 1.14 5.67
N GLY A 101 10.70 1.80 5.81
CA GLY A 101 10.26 2.33 7.10
C GLY A 101 11.01 3.58 7.56
N SER A 102 11.72 4.25 6.65
CA SER A 102 12.34 5.56 6.91
C SER A 102 12.56 6.31 5.60
N PHE A 103 12.51 7.63 5.68
CA PHE A 103 12.91 8.52 4.58
C PHE A 103 13.74 9.67 5.12
N SER A 104 14.57 10.26 4.27
CA SER A 104 15.35 11.41 4.68
C SER A 104 14.58 12.72 4.43
N GLY A 105 14.43 13.54 5.47
CA GLY A 105 13.65 14.76 5.43
C GLY A 105 13.73 15.58 6.70
N ILE A 106 12.77 16.49 6.89
CA ILE A 106 12.74 17.41 8.04
C ILE A 106 11.97 16.90 9.26
N GLY A 107 11.16 15.83 9.14
CA GLY A 107 10.45 15.21 10.28
C GLY A 107 9.21 15.95 10.71
N ILE A 108 8.30 16.23 9.79
CA ILE A 108 6.97 16.79 10.07
C ILE A 108 5.87 15.99 9.38
N GLN A 109 4.67 16.05 9.96
CA GLN A 109 3.42 15.75 9.26
C GLN A 109 2.73 17.06 8.93
N PHE A 110 2.18 17.18 7.73
CA PHE A 110 1.55 18.42 7.31
C PHE A 110 0.28 18.18 6.49
N THR A 111 -0.53 19.22 6.41
CA THR A 111 -1.67 19.30 5.50
C THR A 111 -1.56 20.59 4.70
N ILE A 112 -2.07 20.57 3.46
CA ILE A 112 -2.14 21.79 2.65
C ILE A 112 -3.53 22.39 2.82
N GLN A 113 -3.59 23.61 3.32
CA GLN A 113 -4.84 24.35 3.47
C GLN A 113 -4.63 25.78 3.02
N GLN A 114 -5.60 26.32 2.27
CA GLN A 114 -5.52 27.69 1.74
C GLN A 114 -4.16 27.96 1.08
N ASP A 115 -3.76 27.02 0.21
CA ASP A 115 -2.52 27.09 -0.57
C ASP A 115 -1.25 27.31 0.29
N THR A 116 -1.21 26.75 1.49
CA THR A 116 -0.09 26.85 2.44
C THR A 116 0.12 25.51 3.15
N ILE A 117 1.38 25.17 3.46
CA ILE A 117 1.72 24.01 4.29
C ILE A 117 1.42 24.34 5.77
N HIS A 118 0.54 23.58 6.39
CA HIS A 118 0.27 23.63 7.81
C HIS A 118 0.84 22.40 8.51
N ILE A 119 1.72 22.59 9.46
CA ILE A 119 2.31 21.50 10.25
C ILE A 119 1.26 20.99 11.23
N SER A 120 0.81 19.75 11.02
CA SER A 120 -0.14 19.08 11.92
C SER A 120 0.57 18.44 13.10
N ASN A 121 1.76 17.86 12.86
CA ASN A 121 2.56 17.22 13.91
C ASN A 121 4.06 17.32 13.58
N VAL A 122 4.90 17.28 14.61
CA VAL A 122 6.36 17.20 14.53
C VAL A 122 6.79 15.85 15.05
N ILE A 123 7.62 15.15 14.28
CA ILE A 123 8.09 13.80 14.64
C ILE A 123 9.04 13.90 15.83
N PRO A 124 8.77 13.23 16.96
CA PRO A 124 9.63 13.24 18.14
C PRO A 124 11.05 12.76 17.83
N GLY A 125 12.04 13.48 18.35
CA GLY A 125 13.47 13.23 18.07
C GLY A 125 13.94 13.65 16.68
N GLY A 126 13.04 14.14 15.83
CA GLY A 126 13.29 14.54 14.45
C GLY A 126 14.03 15.89 14.33
N PRO A 127 14.51 16.21 13.10
CA PRO A 127 15.23 17.46 12.85
C PRO A 127 14.43 18.72 13.15
N SER A 128 13.13 18.74 12.82
CA SER A 128 12.25 19.89 13.04
C SER A 128 12.01 20.18 14.52
N GLU A 129 11.84 19.13 15.34
CA GLU A 129 11.69 19.30 16.79
C GLU A 129 12.93 19.94 17.41
N LYS A 130 14.12 19.50 17.00
CA LYS A 130 15.40 19.99 17.52
C LYS A 130 15.62 21.49 17.30
N VAL A 131 15.06 22.05 16.24
CA VAL A 131 15.17 23.47 15.93
C VAL A 131 13.99 24.29 16.47
N GLY A 132 12.99 23.64 17.14
CA GLY A 132 11.87 24.31 17.78
C GLY A 132 10.67 24.60 16.88
N ILE A 133 10.50 23.86 15.80
CA ILE A 133 9.27 23.86 15.01
C ILE A 133 8.14 23.19 15.80
N MET A 134 6.93 23.70 15.67
CA MET A 134 5.76 23.25 16.43
C MET A 134 4.59 22.90 15.52
N ALA A 135 3.72 22.03 16.01
CA ALA A 135 2.42 21.83 15.39
C ALA A 135 1.60 23.13 15.42
N GLY A 136 0.97 23.48 14.28
CA GLY A 136 0.30 24.75 14.05
C GLY A 136 1.13 25.78 13.27
N ASP A 137 2.43 25.58 13.13
CA ASP A 137 3.29 26.39 12.29
C ASP A 137 2.88 26.27 10.80
N ARG A 138 3.08 27.34 10.04
CA ARG A 138 2.79 27.40 8.60
C ARG A 138 4.06 27.70 7.85
N ILE A 139 4.49 26.78 6.99
CA ILE A 139 5.66 27.02 6.13
C ILE A 139 5.23 27.92 4.97
N VAL A 140 5.83 29.09 4.87
CA VAL A 140 5.54 30.11 3.85
C VAL A 140 6.74 30.40 2.97
N GLU A 141 7.94 29.98 3.37
CA GLU A 141 9.17 30.10 2.59
C GLU A 141 10.00 28.82 2.68
N ILE A 142 10.65 28.46 1.57
CA ILE A 142 11.64 27.36 1.50
C ILE A 142 12.83 27.85 0.73
N ASN A 143 14.04 27.79 1.33
CA ASN A 143 15.31 28.27 0.79
C ASN A 143 15.20 29.73 0.31
N ASP A 144 14.77 30.61 1.21
CA ASP A 144 14.60 32.05 0.99
C ASP A 144 13.66 32.42 -0.18
N THR A 145 12.82 31.48 -0.61
CA THR A 145 11.85 31.68 -1.68
C THR A 145 10.44 31.46 -1.14
N ALA A 146 9.53 32.40 -1.44
CA ALA A 146 8.12 32.27 -1.05
C ALA A 146 7.52 30.97 -1.60
N PHE A 147 6.89 30.19 -0.71
CA PHE A 147 6.24 28.92 -1.04
C PHE A 147 4.79 28.93 -0.55
N VAL A 148 3.97 29.67 -1.27
CA VAL A 148 2.53 29.87 -1.02
C VAL A 148 1.78 29.93 -2.34
N GLY A 149 0.46 29.76 -2.31
CA GLY A 149 -0.38 29.81 -3.51
C GLY A 149 -0.44 28.48 -4.26
N LYS A 150 -0.86 28.49 -5.50
CA LYS A 150 -1.13 27.29 -6.33
C LYS A 150 0.07 26.36 -6.54
N ILE A 151 1.29 26.83 -6.29
CA ILE A 151 2.52 26.02 -6.37
C ILE A 151 2.59 24.99 -5.23
N VAL A 152 1.87 25.22 -4.14
CA VAL A 152 1.87 24.35 -2.96
C VAL A 152 0.99 23.13 -3.22
N THR A 153 1.61 22.07 -3.69
CA THR A 153 1.02 20.74 -3.85
C THR A 153 1.74 19.74 -2.95
N ASN A 154 1.13 18.59 -2.67
CA ASN A 154 1.80 17.54 -1.89
C ASN A 154 3.14 17.13 -2.53
N ASN A 155 3.16 16.90 -3.84
CA ASN A 155 4.36 16.50 -4.56
C ASN A 155 5.47 17.56 -4.49
N GLU A 156 5.14 18.83 -4.76
CA GLU A 156 6.14 19.90 -4.72
C GLU A 156 6.63 20.17 -3.29
N SER A 157 5.75 20.06 -2.29
CA SER A 157 6.11 20.15 -0.87
C SER A 157 7.06 19.03 -0.46
N MET A 158 6.73 17.78 -0.80
CA MET A 158 7.59 16.64 -0.52
C MET A 158 8.95 16.76 -1.22
N LYS A 159 8.98 17.16 -2.50
CA LYS A 159 10.21 17.35 -3.27
C LYS A 159 11.16 18.37 -2.63
N ARG A 160 10.63 19.45 -2.03
CA ARG A 160 11.44 20.51 -1.41
C ARG A 160 11.84 20.20 0.03
N LEU A 161 11.00 19.51 0.78
CA LEU A 161 11.24 19.20 2.20
C LEU A 161 12.05 17.93 2.41
N LYS A 162 11.88 16.89 1.56
CA LYS A 162 12.78 15.73 1.50
C LYS A 162 14.11 16.10 0.84
N GLY A 163 15.10 15.25 1.01
CA GLY A 163 16.42 15.36 0.37
C GLY A 163 17.45 14.49 1.05
N PRO A 164 18.70 14.43 0.53
CA PRO A 164 19.75 13.58 1.08
C PRO A 164 20.00 13.85 2.58
N LYS A 165 20.22 12.80 3.35
CA LYS A 165 20.62 12.90 4.75
C LYS A 165 21.85 13.80 4.91
N GLY A 166 21.81 14.69 5.89
CA GLY A 166 22.87 15.66 6.16
C GLY A 166 22.79 16.93 5.29
N SER A 167 21.91 16.99 4.27
CA SER A 167 21.69 18.23 3.52
C SER A 167 20.86 19.22 4.32
N GLU A 168 21.08 20.51 4.10
CA GLU A 168 20.39 21.60 4.77
C GLU A 168 19.17 22.07 3.96
N VAL A 169 18.12 22.48 4.67
CA VAL A 169 17.00 23.24 4.11
C VAL A 169 16.64 24.37 5.07
N LYS A 170 16.46 25.57 4.54
CA LYS A 170 16.01 26.74 5.27
C LYS A 170 14.51 26.93 5.07
N ILE A 171 13.76 27.08 6.15
CA ILE A 171 12.32 27.34 6.07
C ILE A 171 11.93 28.61 6.82
N GLY A 172 11.02 29.38 6.23
CA GLY A 172 10.36 30.52 6.86
C GLY A 172 8.96 30.10 7.32
N VAL A 173 8.69 30.32 8.58
CA VAL A 173 7.49 29.84 9.28
C VAL A 173 6.69 31.02 9.83
N PHE A 174 5.40 31.05 9.50
CA PHE A 174 4.44 31.89 10.21
C PHE A 174 3.88 31.11 11.42
N ARG A 175 4.07 31.66 12.61
CA ARG A 175 3.53 31.12 13.87
C ARG A 175 2.49 32.06 14.44
N GLN A 176 1.34 31.54 14.82
CA GLN A 176 0.28 32.38 15.40
C GLN A 176 0.74 32.96 16.76
N GLY A 177 0.65 34.29 16.90
CA GLY A 177 1.12 35.02 18.07
C GLY A 177 2.49 35.69 17.90
N GLU A 178 3.28 35.29 16.89
CA GLU A 178 4.52 35.96 16.54
C GLU A 178 4.25 37.07 15.51
N LYS A 179 5.01 38.17 15.60
CA LYS A 179 4.87 39.33 14.69
C LYS A 179 5.66 39.16 13.40
N GLU A 180 6.77 38.43 13.45
CA GLU A 180 7.70 38.25 12.35
C GLU A 180 7.77 36.78 11.94
N LEU A 181 8.24 36.51 10.72
CA LEU A 181 8.52 35.15 10.27
C LEU A 181 9.70 34.57 11.07
N LEU A 182 9.53 33.34 11.51
CA LEU A 182 10.60 32.58 12.15
C LEU A 182 11.36 31.81 11.08
N HIS A 183 12.68 31.92 11.07
CA HIS A 183 13.54 31.19 10.14
C HIS A 183 14.27 30.06 10.85
N PHE A 184 14.24 28.87 10.27
CA PHE A 184 14.87 27.67 10.78
C PHE A 184 15.77 27.03 9.74
N ASN A 185 17.01 26.72 10.12
CA ASN A 185 17.91 25.90 9.32
C ASN A 185 17.81 24.46 9.80
N ILE A 186 17.39 23.55 8.93
CA ILE A 186 17.13 22.16 9.28
C ILE A 186 18.09 21.27 8.53
N ILE A 187 18.85 20.45 9.26
CA ILE A 187 19.68 19.40 8.65
C ILE A 187 18.80 18.15 8.53
N ARG A 188 18.53 17.74 7.27
CA ARG A 188 17.72 16.55 7.00
C ARG A 188 18.36 15.31 7.60
N ASN A 189 17.52 14.43 8.11
CA ASN A 189 17.95 13.15 8.70
C ASN A 189 16.91 12.07 8.39
N ASP A 190 17.24 10.82 8.71
CA ASP A 190 16.30 9.71 8.60
C ASP A 190 15.15 9.92 9.57
N ILE A 191 13.95 9.89 9.01
CA ILE A 191 12.69 10.04 9.72
C ILE A 191 12.05 8.65 9.76
N PRO A 192 11.88 8.04 10.93
CA PRO A 192 11.22 6.75 11.02
C PRO A 192 9.75 6.86 10.63
N VAL A 193 9.31 5.96 9.78
CA VAL A 193 7.90 5.80 9.41
C VAL A 193 7.36 4.60 10.15
N LYS A 194 6.54 4.85 11.17
CA LYS A 194 5.90 3.76 11.91
C LYS A 194 4.97 2.97 11.01
N THR A 195 5.02 1.67 11.15
CA THR A 195 4.13 0.71 10.47
C THR A 195 2.98 0.25 11.36
N ILE A 196 3.09 0.52 12.67
CA ILE A 196 2.04 0.31 13.66
C ILE A 196 1.47 1.66 14.08
N ASP A 197 0.20 1.88 13.77
CA ASP A 197 -0.51 3.13 14.09
C ASP A 197 -0.94 3.21 15.55
N ALA A 198 -1.31 2.07 16.13
CA ALA A 198 -1.78 1.98 17.50
C ALA A 198 -1.50 0.61 18.10
N SER A 199 -1.17 0.61 19.41
CA SER A 199 -1.00 -0.62 20.21
C SER A 199 -1.41 -0.31 21.66
N TYR A 200 -2.52 -0.90 22.15
CA TYR A 200 -3.06 -0.61 23.47
C TYR A 200 -4.04 -1.69 23.92
N MET A 201 -4.39 -1.71 25.22
CA MET A 201 -5.43 -2.57 25.77
C MET A 201 -6.84 -2.05 25.42
N LEU A 202 -7.68 -2.89 24.77
CA LEU A 202 -9.09 -2.58 24.48
C LEU A 202 -9.94 -2.56 25.76
N ASN A 203 -9.65 -3.48 26.66
CA ASN A 203 -10.21 -3.61 28.00
C ASN A 203 -9.13 -4.20 28.94
N ASP A 204 -9.50 -4.64 30.13
CA ASP A 204 -8.55 -5.18 31.13
C ASP A 204 -7.85 -6.47 30.71
N LYS A 205 -8.31 -7.16 29.61
CA LYS A 205 -7.83 -8.47 29.21
C LYS A 205 -7.27 -8.53 27.78
N TYR A 206 -7.81 -7.74 26.86
CA TYR A 206 -7.55 -7.91 25.43
C TYR A 206 -6.85 -6.70 24.83
N GLY A 207 -5.81 -6.99 24.05
CA GLY A 207 -5.01 -5.99 23.36
C GLY A 207 -5.45 -5.76 21.91
N TYR A 208 -4.97 -4.67 21.35
CA TYR A 208 -5.21 -4.29 19.96
C TYR A 208 -3.94 -3.73 19.33
N ILE A 209 -3.65 -4.17 18.09
CA ILE A 209 -2.53 -3.67 17.30
C ILE A 209 -3.03 -3.35 15.89
N LYS A 210 -2.92 -2.07 15.48
CA LYS A 210 -3.23 -1.60 14.12
C LYS A 210 -1.97 -1.53 13.29
N ILE A 211 -1.91 -2.31 12.21
CA ILE A 211 -0.77 -2.34 11.29
C ILE A 211 -1.20 -1.73 9.94
N ASN A 212 -0.55 -0.64 9.53
CA ASN A 212 -0.93 0.09 8.32
C ASN A 212 -0.20 -0.43 7.06
N LYS A 213 0.98 -1.04 7.21
CA LYS A 213 1.77 -1.65 6.12
C LYS A 213 2.80 -2.65 6.64
N PHE A 214 3.35 -3.46 5.73
CA PHE A 214 4.43 -4.40 6.02
C PHE A 214 5.79 -3.85 5.51
N GLY A 215 6.44 -3.01 6.31
CA GLY A 215 7.80 -2.50 6.08
C GLY A 215 8.87 -3.31 6.83
N GLU A 216 10.13 -2.94 6.66
CA GLU A 216 11.27 -3.59 7.36
C GLU A 216 11.13 -3.51 8.89
N THR A 217 10.53 -2.43 9.41
CA THR A 217 10.38 -2.20 10.85
C THR A 217 9.15 -2.84 11.47
N THR A 218 8.24 -3.42 10.68
CA THR A 218 6.94 -3.93 11.16
C THR A 218 7.09 -5.02 12.20
N TYR A 219 7.94 -6.01 11.95
CA TYR A 219 8.12 -7.10 12.91
C TYR A 219 8.77 -6.64 14.22
N PRO A 220 9.88 -5.87 14.24
CA PRO A 220 10.37 -5.26 15.47
C PRO A 220 9.35 -4.41 16.23
N GLU A 221 8.57 -3.58 15.53
CA GLU A 221 7.51 -2.76 16.14
C GLU A 221 6.41 -3.63 16.76
N MET A 222 6.05 -4.74 16.10
CA MET A 222 5.08 -5.70 16.65
C MET A 222 5.58 -6.39 17.90
N LEU A 223 6.85 -6.81 17.93
CA LEU A 223 7.45 -7.41 19.14
C LEU A 223 7.42 -6.44 20.33
N ILE A 224 7.74 -5.16 20.10
CA ILE A 224 7.65 -4.13 21.14
C ILE A 224 6.21 -3.99 21.61
N SER A 225 5.23 -3.99 20.67
CA SER A 225 3.80 -3.89 20.97
C SER A 225 3.32 -5.08 21.79
N LEU A 226 3.67 -6.30 21.40
CA LEU A 226 3.32 -7.53 22.15
C LEU A 226 3.96 -7.54 23.54
N ALA A 227 5.24 -7.17 23.65
CA ALA A 227 5.92 -7.10 24.95
C ALA A 227 5.23 -6.10 25.90
N ARG A 228 4.80 -4.93 25.39
CA ARG A 228 4.03 -3.96 26.16
C ARG A 228 2.68 -4.53 26.61
N LEU A 229 1.93 -5.15 25.69
CA LEU A 229 0.64 -5.76 26.04
C LEU A 229 0.80 -6.89 27.07
N HIS A 230 1.85 -7.71 26.95
CA HIS A 230 2.15 -8.74 27.97
C HIS A 230 2.43 -8.16 29.34
N GLN A 231 3.12 -7.01 29.43
CA GLN A 231 3.33 -6.32 30.70
C GLN A 231 2.03 -5.79 31.31
N GLU A 232 1.02 -5.53 30.49
CA GLU A 232 -0.32 -5.11 30.89
C GLU A 232 -1.26 -6.31 31.13
N ASN A 233 -0.74 -7.56 31.20
CA ASN A 233 -1.46 -8.83 31.40
C ASN A 233 -2.47 -9.15 30.28
N CYS A 234 -2.13 -8.88 29.05
CA CYS A 234 -2.95 -9.18 27.88
C CYS A 234 -3.16 -10.68 27.72
N GLU A 235 -4.42 -11.13 27.69
CA GLU A 235 -4.81 -12.52 27.53
C GLU A 235 -5.10 -12.91 26.07
N GLY A 236 -5.33 -11.95 25.17
CA GLY A 236 -5.57 -12.16 23.74
C GLY A 236 -5.47 -10.86 22.94
N VAL A 237 -5.23 -10.96 21.64
CA VAL A 237 -4.94 -9.79 20.80
C VAL A 237 -5.78 -9.74 19.54
N VAL A 238 -6.19 -8.52 19.17
CA VAL A 238 -6.79 -8.19 17.88
C VAL A 238 -5.73 -7.53 17.01
N ILE A 239 -5.40 -8.17 15.87
CA ILE A 239 -4.50 -7.61 14.83
C ILE A 239 -5.37 -7.02 13.73
N ASP A 240 -5.36 -5.70 13.59
CA ASP A 240 -6.16 -5.00 12.58
C ASP A 240 -5.32 -4.70 11.33
N LEU A 241 -5.64 -5.38 10.24
CA LEU A 241 -5.04 -5.24 8.92
C LEU A 241 -5.98 -4.56 7.91
N ARG A 242 -7.12 -4.01 8.35
CA ARG A 242 -8.05 -3.30 7.47
C ARG A 242 -7.36 -2.10 6.83
N GLY A 243 -7.54 -1.93 5.50
CA GLY A 243 -6.87 -0.90 4.71
C GLY A 243 -5.37 -1.10 4.51
N ASN A 244 -4.78 -2.20 4.97
CA ASN A 244 -3.36 -2.51 4.79
C ASN A 244 -3.12 -3.22 3.44
N THR A 245 -2.57 -2.52 2.48
CA THR A 245 -2.31 -3.02 1.11
C THR A 245 -1.13 -3.98 1.01
N GLY A 246 -0.50 -4.34 2.14
CA GLY A 246 0.62 -5.27 2.20
C GLY A 246 1.98 -4.58 2.34
N GLY A 247 2.95 -5.09 1.62
CA GLY A 247 4.36 -4.66 1.65
C GLY A 247 5.29 -5.85 1.50
N TYR A 248 6.36 -5.90 2.28
CA TYR A 248 7.30 -7.02 2.24
C TYR A 248 6.71 -8.31 2.82
N MET A 249 7.02 -9.44 2.16
CA MET A 249 6.59 -10.78 2.58
C MET A 249 7.28 -11.21 3.90
N SER A 250 8.56 -10.89 4.08
CA SER A 250 9.34 -11.34 5.23
C SER A 250 8.75 -10.92 6.58
N PRO A 251 8.34 -9.65 6.81
CA PRO A 251 7.68 -9.28 8.07
C PRO A 251 6.38 -10.04 8.32
N ALA A 252 5.58 -10.32 7.29
CA ALA A 252 4.34 -11.09 7.46
C ALA A 252 4.63 -12.54 7.90
N ILE A 253 5.67 -13.16 7.32
CA ILE A 253 6.13 -14.50 7.73
C ILE A 253 6.63 -14.48 9.17
N GLN A 254 7.46 -13.50 9.55
CA GLN A 254 7.98 -13.36 10.91
C GLN A 254 6.87 -13.13 11.94
N MET A 255 5.88 -12.31 11.59
CA MET A 255 4.70 -12.10 12.45
C MET A 255 3.85 -13.37 12.60
N ALA A 256 3.62 -14.11 11.52
CA ALA A 256 2.89 -15.38 11.60
C ALA A 256 3.65 -16.42 12.47
N ASN A 257 4.99 -16.41 12.41
CA ASN A 257 5.84 -17.27 13.25
C ASN A 257 5.66 -17.01 14.75
N GLU A 258 5.29 -15.78 15.17
CA GLU A 258 5.01 -15.49 16.59
C GLU A 258 3.82 -16.28 17.15
N PHE A 259 2.86 -16.61 16.29
CA PHE A 259 1.61 -17.25 16.70
C PHE A 259 1.53 -18.73 16.32
N LEU A 260 2.38 -19.23 15.41
CA LEU A 260 2.27 -20.59 14.88
C LEU A 260 3.27 -21.54 15.56
N PRO A 261 2.85 -22.77 15.94
CA PRO A 261 3.72 -23.80 16.45
C PRO A 261 4.77 -24.24 15.40
N LYS A 262 5.89 -24.77 15.87
CA LYS A 262 6.97 -25.27 15.03
C LYS A 262 6.48 -26.25 13.96
N GLY A 263 6.95 -26.05 12.72
CA GLY A 263 6.67 -26.90 11.57
C GLY A 263 5.36 -26.60 10.84
N ARG A 264 4.51 -25.71 11.37
CA ARG A 264 3.31 -25.25 10.64
C ARG A 264 3.73 -24.41 9.43
N LEU A 265 3.18 -24.75 8.26
CA LEU A 265 3.41 -23.98 7.04
C LEU A 265 2.75 -22.60 7.18
N ILE A 266 3.48 -21.55 6.81
CA ILE A 266 2.98 -20.15 6.78
C ILE A 266 2.50 -19.81 5.37
N VAL A 267 3.35 -20.04 4.40
CA VAL A 267 3.12 -19.74 2.98
C VAL A 267 4.12 -20.51 2.14
N TYR A 268 3.78 -20.83 0.90
CA TYR A 268 4.79 -21.21 -0.07
C TYR A 268 4.65 -20.39 -1.36
N THR A 269 5.76 -20.23 -2.06
CA THR A 269 5.81 -19.54 -3.35
C THR A 269 6.21 -20.50 -4.45
N GLU A 270 5.63 -20.34 -5.65
CA GLU A 270 5.93 -21.14 -6.81
C GLU A 270 5.75 -20.36 -8.11
N GLY A 271 6.67 -20.51 -9.05
CA GLY A 271 6.62 -19.86 -10.35
C GLY A 271 7.38 -20.63 -11.43
N ARG A 272 7.24 -20.21 -12.67
CA ARG A 272 7.84 -20.91 -13.82
C ARG A 272 9.36 -21.12 -13.71
N LYS A 273 10.07 -20.15 -13.16
CA LYS A 273 11.53 -20.16 -12.94
C LYS A 273 11.91 -20.07 -11.47
N SER A 274 10.92 -19.99 -10.59
CA SER A 274 11.06 -19.98 -9.14
C SER A 274 10.48 -21.30 -8.63
N PRO A 275 11.31 -22.30 -8.30
CA PRO A 275 10.83 -23.56 -7.74
C PRO A 275 10.09 -23.30 -6.44
N ARG A 276 9.25 -24.25 -6.05
CA ARG A 276 8.49 -24.16 -4.80
C ARG A 276 9.41 -23.94 -3.60
N ASP A 277 9.15 -22.87 -2.86
CA ASP A 277 9.85 -22.51 -1.63
C ASP A 277 8.83 -22.41 -0.49
N ASN A 278 9.06 -23.19 0.60
CA ASN A 278 8.14 -23.31 1.72
C ASN A 278 8.67 -22.54 2.92
N PHE A 279 7.84 -21.67 3.47
CA PHE A 279 8.12 -20.92 4.69
C PHE A 279 7.28 -21.47 5.83
N SER A 280 7.94 -22.06 6.83
CA SER A 280 7.28 -22.70 7.98
C SER A 280 7.72 -22.05 9.28
N ALA A 281 6.85 -22.10 10.27
CA ALA A 281 7.14 -21.61 11.61
C ALA A 281 8.26 -22.43 12.25
N ASN A 282 9.18 -21.73 12.91
CA ASN A 282 10.35 -22.35 13.58
C ASN A 282 10.10 -22.67 15.06
N GLY A 283 8.97 -22.19 15.62
CA GLY A 283 8.57 -22.43 17.00
C GLY A 283 9.24 -21.51 18.03
N THR A 284 9.87 -20.42 17.60
CA THR A 284 10.48 -19.44 18.52
C THR A 284 9.52 -18.32 18.95
N GLY A 285 8.31 -18.30 18.39
CA GLY A 285 7.30 -17.28 18.70
C GLY A 285 6.87 -17.31 20.16
N SER A 286 6.64 -16.14 20.73
CA SER A 286 6.29 -15.94 22.14
C SER A 286 4.78 -15.99 22.41
N SER A 287 3.94 -16.00 21.37
CA SER A 287 2.49 -15.84 21.48
C SER A 287 1.72 -17.03 20.87
N GLN A 288 2.33 -18.23 20.87
CA GLN A 288 1.75 -19.42 20.22
C GLN A 288 0.41 -19.86 20.81
N GLU A 289 0.18 -19.64 22.10
CA GLU A 289 -1.08 -20.01 22.80
C GLU A 289 -2.03 -18.81 22.98
N MET A 290 -1.58 -17.58 22.65
CA MET A 290 -2.39 -16.37 22.85
C MET A 290 -3.58 -16.35 21.88
N PRO A 291 -4.83 -16.22 22.34
CA PRO A 291 -5.99 -15.96 21.49
C PRO A 291 -5.75 -14.80 20.53
N ILE A 292 -5.98 -15.05 19.23
CA ILE A 292 -5.77 -14.04 18.19
C ILE A 292 -6.98 -13.92 17.29
N ILE A 293 -7.36 -12.67 17.00
CA ILE A 293 -8.32 -12.29 15.97
C ILE A 293 -7.65 -11.37 14.95
N VAL A 294 -7.91 -11.60 13.68
CA VAL A 294 -7.40 -10.75 12.59
C VAL A 294 -8.56 -10.04 11.92
N LEU A 295 -8.51 -8.71 11.84
CA LEU A 295 -9.50 -7.92 11.13
C LEU A 295 -9.04 -7.65 9.70
N LEU A 296 -9.91 -7.94 8.73
CA LEU A 296 -9.70 -7.69 7.31
C LEU A 296 -10.83 -6.86 6.70
N ASP A 297 -10.51 -6.19 5.60
CA ASP A 297 -11.47 -5.57 4.70
C ASP A 297 -10.98 -5.68 3.23
N GLU A 298 -11.75 -5.13 2.31
CA GLU A 298 -11.45 -5.09 0.87
C GLU A 298 -10.14 -4.38 0.51
N GLY A 299 -9.58 -3.56 1.40
CA GLY A 299 -8.28 -2.91 1.28
C GLY A 299 -7.11 -3.75 1.78
N SER A 300 -7.38 -4.86 2.47
CA SER A 300 -6.34 -5.79 2.97
C SER A 300 -5.79 -6.62 1.82
N ALA A 301 -4.50 -6.50 1.51
CA ALA A 301 -3.91 -7.15 0.33
C ALA A 301 -2.51 -7.74 0.59
N SER A 302 -2.07 -8.67 -0.27
CA SER A 302 -0.68 -9.15 -0.36
C SER A 302 -0.15 -9.71 0.98
N ALA A 303 0.84 -9.07 1.61
CA ALA A 303 1.44 -9.50 2.89
C ALA A 303 0.39 -9.61 4.01
N SER A 304 -0.66 -8.77 4.02
CA SER A 304 -1.81 -8.90 4.93
C SER A 304 -2.54 -10.21 4.72
N GLU A 305 -2.69 -10.63 3.48
CA GLU A 305 -3.36 -11.88 3.12
C GLU A 305 -2.48 -13.11 3.40
N ILE A 306 -1.14 -12.96 3.32
CA ILE A 306 -0.21 -14.01 3.75
C ILE A 306 -0.38 -14.27 5.25
N PHE A 307 -0.36 -13.21 6.06
CA PHE A 307 -0.53 -13.33 7.51
C PHE A 307 -1.91 -13.92 7.86
N ALA A 308 -2.99 -13.34 7.34
CA ALA A 308 -4.34 -13.79 7.62
C ALA A 308 -4.59 -15.22 7.13
N GLY A 309 -4.11 -15.59 5.94
CA GLY A 309 -4.21 -16.93 5.39
C GLY A 309 -3.42 -17.97 6.20
N ALA A 310 -2.25 -17.59 6.73
CA ALA A 310 -1.47 -18.44 7.63
C ALA A 310 -2.23 -18.72 8.95
N ILE A 311 -2.87 -17.72 9.52
CA ILE A 311 -3.68 -17.87 10.74
C ILE A 311 -4.93 -18.70 10.47
N GLN A 312 -5.68 -18.40 9.41
CA GLN A 312 -6.93 -19.08 9.06
C GLN A 312 -6.73 -20.54 8.69
N ASP A 313 -5.79 -20.83 7.77
CA ASP A 313 -5.63 -22.19 7.23
C ASP A 313 -4.97 -23.16 8.23
N ASN A 314 -4.25 -22.64 9.24
CA ASN A 314 -3.78 -23.42 10.38
C ASN A 314 -4.79 -23.51 11.52
N ASP A 315 -5.98 -22.94 11.38
CA ASP A 315 -7.02 -22.86 12.43
C ASP A 315 -6.48 -22.24 13.74
N ARG A 316 -5.53 -21.30 13.62
CA ARG A 316 -4.83 -20.70 14.76
C ARG A 316 -5.60 -19.53 15.37
N GLY A 317 -6.50 -18.94 14.63
CA GLY A 317 -7.30 -17.79 15.05
C GLY A 317 -8.43 -17.51 14.08
N THR A 318 -9.29 -16.56 14.43
CA THR A 318 -10.51 -16.22 13.70
C THR A 318 -10.31 -14.94 12.89
N ILE A 319 -10.73 -14.96 11.64
CA ILE A 319 -10.71 -13.80 10.73
C ILE A 319 -12.08 -13.13 10.77
N ILE A 320 -12.13 -11.82 11.06
CA ILE A 320 -13.38 -11.06 11.17
C ILE A 320 -13.35 -9.88 10.20
N GLY A 321 -14.48 -9.58 9.57
CA GLY A 321 -14.65 -8.41 8.72
C GLY A 321 -15.22 -8.71 7.35
N ARG A 322 -14.53 -8.31 6.29
CA ARG A 322 -14.95 -8.52 4.90
C ARG A 322 -13.85 -9.18 4.08
N ARG A 323 -14.23 -9.73 2.94
CA ARG A 323 -13.32 -10.38 2.01
C ARG A 323 -12.20 -9.45 1.60
N SER A 324 -10.95 -9.92 1.65
CA SER A 324 -9.75 -9.17 1.28
C SER A 324 -9.66 -8.90 -0.23
N PHE A 325 -8.60 -8.25 -0.66
CA PHE A 325 -8.41 -7.80 -2.05
C PHE A 325 -8.20 -8.93 -3.05
N GLY A 326 -7.41 -9.95 -2.70
CA GLY A 326 -7.06 -11.06 -3.60
C GLY A 326 -5.80 -10.81 -4.43
N LYS A 327 -4.69 -10.39 -3.80
CA LYS A 327 -3.38 -10.27 -4.45
C LYS A 327 -2.44 -11.38 -4.01
N GLY A 328 -2.34 -12.43 -4.83
CA GLY A 328 -1.51 -13.62 -4.59
C GLY A 328 -0.23 -13.70 -5.44
N LEU A 329 0.32 -12.55 -5.87
CA LEU A 329 1.49 -12.47 -6.73
C LEU A 329 2.73 -12.03 -5.96
N VAL A 330 3.85 -12.71 -6.21
CA VAL A 330 5.18 -12.36 -5.68
C VAL A 330 5.93 -11.55 -6.71
N GLN A 331 6.33 -10.34 -6.31
CA GLN A 331 7.05 -9.41 -7.16
C GLN A 331 8.49 -9.26 -6.71
N GLN A 332 9.40 -9.18 -7.69
CA GLN A 332 10.82 -8.92 -7.45
C GLN A 332 11.21 -7.61 -8.12
N PRO A 333 11.85 -6.67 -7.39
CA PRO A 333 12.47 -5.51 -8.00
C PRO A 333 13.76 -5.94 -8.73
N ILE A 334 13.96 -5.43 -9.93
CA ILE A 334 15.16 -5.63 -10.76
C ILE A 334 15.61 -4.24 -11.21
N GLU A 335 16.76 -3.80 -10.72
CA GLU A 335 17.30 -2.48 -11.03
C GLU A 335 18.10 -2.50 -12.34
N PHE A 336 17.99 -1.42 -13.12
CA PHE A 336 18.80 -1.17 -14.31
C PHE A 336 19.99 -0.26 -13.98
N ASN A 337 20.99 -0.26 -14.86
CA ASN A 337 22.22 0.52 -14.67
C ASN A 337 22.00 2.04 -14.70
N ASP A 338 20.90 2.52 -15.25
CA ASP A 338 20.51 3.93 -15.31
C ASP A 338 19.80 4.42 -14.03
N GLY A 339 19.61 3.51 -13.05
CA GLY A 339 18.92 3.80 -11.78
C GLY A 339 17.40 3.63 -11.86
N SER A 340 16.84 3.24 -13.00
CA SER A 340 15.44 2.80 -13.08
C SER A 340 15.30 1.35 -12.61
N ALA A 341 14.06 0.88 -12.41
CA ALA A 341 13.79 -0.49 -12.03
C ALA A 341 12.50 -1.03 -12.65
N ILE A 342 12.40 -2.35 -12.72
CA ILE A 342 11.11 -3.01 -12.92
C ILE A 342 10.73 -3.78 -11.66
N ARG A 343 9.46 -3.81 -11.35
CA ARG A 343 8.87 -4.71 -10.38
C ARG A 343 8.16 -5.80 -11.16
N LEU A 344 8.75 -6.99 -11.24
CA LEU A 344 8.27 -8.07 -12.07
C LEU A 344 7.63 -9.17 -11.23
N THR A 345 6.46 -9.64 -11.62
CA THR A 345 5.83 -10.84 -11.04
C THR A 345 6.60 -12.08 -11.46
N ILE A 346 7.16 -12.79 -10.48
CA ILE A 346 8.01 -13.98 -10.71
C ILE A 346 7.39 -15.28 -10.20
N ALA A 347 6.44 -15.21 -9.26
CA ALA A 347 5.80 -16.36 -8.64
C ALA A 347 4.39 -16.01 -8.15
N ARG A 348 3.62 -17.05 -7.78
CA ARG A 348 2.41 -16.93 -6.96
C ARG A 348 2.71 -17.44 -5.56
N TYR A 349 2.00 -16.91 -4.57
CA TYR A 349 2.03 -17.51 -3.25
C TYR A 349 0.72 -18.25 -2.96
N HIS A 350 0.88 -19.27 -2.14
CA HIS A 350 -0.19 -20.15 -1.70
C HIS A 350 -0.20 -20.23 -0.18
N THR A 351 -1.39 -20.22 0.38
CA THR A 351 -1.60 -20.37 1.82
C THR A 351 -1.35 -21.82 2.26
N PRO A 352 -1.36 -22.13 3.56
CA PRO A 352 -1.11 -23.49 4.04
C PRO A 352 -2.04 -24.58 3.49
N SER A 353 -3.29 -24.25 3.19
CA SER A 353 -4.24 -25.17 2.56
C SER A 353 -3.90 -25.48 1.08
N GLY A 354 -2.97 -24.73 0.47
CA GLY A 354 -2.57 -24.86 -0.94
C GLY A 354 -3.31 -23.95 -1.89
N ARG A 355 -4.28 -23.16 -1.42
CA ARG A 355 -5.04 -22.23 -2.26
C ARG A 355 -4.20 -21.04 -2.68
N CYS A 356 -4.30 -20.67 -3.96
CA CYS A 356 -3.86 -19.37 -4.46
C CYS A 356 -5.03 -18.39 -4.32
N ILE A 357 -4.80 -17.29 -3.63
CA ILE A 357 -5.86 -16.30 -3.36
C ILE A 357 -5.97 -15.23 -4.44
N GLN A 358 -5.11 -15.29 -5.47
CA GLN A 358 -5.09 -14.29 -6.55
C GLN A 358 -6.43 -14.24 -7.26
N LYS A 359 -7.08 -13.06 -7.23
CA LYS A 359 -8.30 -12.84 -8.01
C LYS A 359 -8.01 -12.91 -9.51
N PRO A 360 -8.97 -13.34 -10.33
CA PRO A 360 -8.77 -13.45 -11.77
C PRO A 360 -8.37 -12.13 -12.42
N TYR A 361 -7.43 -12.19 -13.36
CA TYR A 361 -7.09 -11.08 -14.23
C TYR A 361 -6.93 -11.56 -15.66
N GLN A 362 -7.18 -10.69 -16.60
CA GLN A 362 -7.01 -10.98 -18.02
C GLN A 362 -6.02 -9.99 -18.62
N LYS A 363 -5.11 -10.52 -19.43
CA LYS A 363 -4.13 -9.74 -20.17
C LYS A 363 -4.80 -8.62 -20.97
N GLY A 364 -4.32 -7.39 -20.83
CA GLY A 364 -4.87 -6.21 -21.52
C GLY A 364 -6.22 -5.73 -21.01
N LYS A 365 -6.66 -6.16 -19.81
CA LYS A 365 -7.91 -5.73 -19.16
C LYS A 365 -7.69 -5.24 -17.73
N ASP A 366 -6.66 -4.44 -17.53
CA ASP A 366 -6.29 -3.92 -16.21
C ASP A 366 -7.40 -3.07 -15.59
N GLU A 367 -8.15 -2.33 -16.41
CA GLU A 367 -9.30 -1.53 -15.94
C GLU A 367 -10.36 -2.40 -15.23
N GLN A 368 -10.67 -3.60 -15.74
CA GLN A 368 -11.62 -4.51 -15.08
C GLN A 368 -11.09 -5.03 -13.75
N TYR A 369 -9.77 -5.24 -13.66
CA TYR A 369 -9.13 -5.67 -12.44
C TYR A 369 -9.15 -4.59 -11.36
N GLU A 370 -8.93 -3.33 -11.72
CA GLU A 370 -9.00 -2.18 -10.83
C GLU A 370 -10.43 -1.89 -10.36
N LEU A 371 -11.40 -2.04 -11.25
CA LEU A 371 -12.82 -1.82 -10.96
C LEU A 371 -13.48 -2.96 -10.16
N ASP A 372 -12.78 -4.06 -9.90
CA ASP A 372 -13.33 -5.20 -9.15
C ASP A 372 -13.93 -4.81 -7.80
N ILE A 373 -13.27 -3.95 -7.03
CA ILE A 373 -13.78 -3.46 -5.74
C ILE A 373 -15.10 -2.72 -5.92
N LEU A 374 -15.23 -1.89 -6.95
CA LEU A 374 -16.46 -1.19 -7.26
C LEU A 374 -17.57 -2.17 -7.65
N THR A 375 -17.25 -3.15 -8.49
CA THR A 375 -18.17 -4.21 -8.89
C THR A 375 -18.68 -5.01 -7.69
N ARG A 376 -17.80 -5.37 -6.75
CA ARG A 376 -18.16 -6.03 -5.48
C ARG A 376 -19.09 -5.17 -4.63
N TYR A 377 -18.82 -3.86 -4.55
CA TYR A 377 -19.66 -2.91 -3.84
C TYR A 377 -21.07 -2.82 -4.48
N GLU A 378 -21.16 -2.69 -5.81
CA GLU A 378 -22.41 -2.61 -6.56
C GLU A 378 -23.25 -3.89 -6.44
N HIS A 379 -22.61 -5.05 -6.35
CA HIS A 379 -23.29 -6.33 -6.13
C HIS A 379 -23.73 -6.56 -4.67
N GLY A 380 -23.43 -5.63 -3.75
CA GLY A 380 -23.85 -5.71 -2.36
C GLY A 380 -22.96 -6.54 -1.45
N GLU A 381 -21.79 -6.98 -1.92
CA GLU A 381 -20.88 -7.83 -1.16
C GLU A 381 -20.40 -7.20 0.15
N PHE A 382 -20.35 -5.86 0.22
CA PHE A 382 -19.94 -5.17 1.44
C PHE A 382 -21.03 -5.11 2.51
N PHE A 383 -22.27 -5.44 2.15
CA PHE A 383 -23.44 -5.29 3.01
C PHE A 383 -24.08 -6.61 3.41
N SER A 384 -23.87 -7.67 2.65
CA SER A 384 -24.45 -8.99 2.89
C SER A 384 -23.48 -10.11 2.50
N GLU A 385 -23.32 -11.08 3.39
CA GLU A 385 -22.55 -12.29 3.14
C GLU A 385 -23.12 -13.10 1.97
N ASP A 386 -24.45 -13.18 1.85
CA ASP A 386 -25.15 -13.91 0.77
C ASP A 386 -24.85 -13.33 -0.64
N SER A 387 -24.38 -12.09 -0.71
CA SER A 387 -23.99 -11.45 -1.97
C SER A 387 -22.58 -11.84 -2.44
N ILE A 388 -21.81 -12.55 -1.61
CA ILE A 388 -20.44 -12.95 -1.91
C ILE A 388 -20.46 -14.16 -2.84
N LYS A 389 -19.98 -13.98 -4.07
CA LYS A 389 -19.81 -15.08 -5.01
C LYS A 389 -18.52 -15.81 -4.71
N GLN A 390 -18.63 -17.07 -4.32
CA GLN A 390 -17.51 -17.97 -4.11
C GLN A 390 -17.34 -18.87 -5.34
N ASP A 391 -16.09 -19.16 -5.70
CA ASP A 391 -15.79 -20.13 -6.76
C ASP A 391 -15.71 -21.54 -6.14
N GLU A 392 -16.82 -22.25 -6.16
CA GLU A 392 -16.93 -23.61 -5.62
C GLU A 392 -16.06 -24.63 -6.37
N SER A 393 -15.50 -24.29 -7.54
CA SER A 393 -14.56 -25.17 -8.25
C SER A 393 -13.17 -25.20 -7.60
N HIS A 394 -12.86 -24.26 -6.69
CA HIS A 394 -11.58 -24.13 -6.02
C HIS A 394 -11.72 -24.17 -4.50
N ILE A 395 -12.28 -25.28 -3.98
CA ILE A 395 -12.42 -25.53 -2.54
C ILE A 395 -11.15 -26.19 -2.01
N TYR A 396 -10.66 -25.68 -0.89
CA TYR A 396 -9.55 -26.22 -0.10
C TYR A 396 -10.00 -26.37 1.35
N TYR A 397 -9.17 -27.01 2.17
CA TYR A 397 -9.52 -27.28 3.55
C TYR A 397 -8.42 -26.82 4.50
N THR A 398 -8.82 -26.24 5.62
CA THR A 398 -7.92 -25.88 6.72
C THR A 398 -7.41 -27.13 7.44
N SER A 399 -6.53 -26.96 8.42
CA SER A 399 -6.00 -28.06 9.23
C SER A 399 -7.10 -28.88 9.96
N LEU A 400 -8.21 -28.25 10.32
CA LEU A 400 -9.37 -28.90 10.97
C LEU A 400 -10.46 -29.33 9.96
N GLY A 401 -10.22 -29.19 8.67
CA GLY A 401 -11.18 -29.58 7.63
C GLY A 401 -12.28 -28.57 7.34
N ARG A 402 -12.14 -27.30 7.75
CA ARG A 402 -13.08 -26.23 7.37
C ARG A 402 -12.88 -25.86 5.90
N PRO A 403 -13.95 -25.66 5.11
CA PRO A 403 -13.82 -25.25 3.72
C PRO A 403 -13.30 -23.80 3.61
N VAL A 404 -12.35 -23.58 2.72
CA VAL A 404 -11.83 -22.25 2.33
C VAL A 404 -11.66 -22.20 0.82
N TYR A 405 -11.75 -21.00 0.23
CA TYR A 405 -11.84 -20.84 -1.22
C TYR A 405 -10.62 -20.14 -1.78
N GLY A 406 -10.20 -20.53 -2.97
CA GLY A 406 -9.15 -19.88 -3.76
C GLY A 406 -9.69 -18.84 -4.74
N GLY A 407 -8.80 -18.10 -5.40
CA GLY A 407 -9.15 -17.24 -6.53
C GLY A 407 -9.86 -15.92 -6.20
N GLY A 408 -9.98 -15.53 -4.93
CA GLY A 408 -10.76 -14.34 -4.59
C GLY A 408 -10.40 -13.64 -3.27
N GLY A 409 -9.17 -13.77 -2.80
CA GLY A 409 -8.75 -13.23 -1.50
C GLY A 409 -9.06 -14.15 -0.33
N ILE A 410 -8.94 -13.62 0.89
CA ILE A 410 -9.26 -14.29 2.14
C ILE A 410 -10.68 -13.93 2.54
N MET A 411 -11.54 -14.95 2.67
CA MET A 411 -12.88 -14.80 3.22
C MET A 411 -12.82 -14.76 4.75
N PRO A 412 -13.52 -13.84 5.42
CA PRO A 412 -13.56 -13.86 6.87
C PRO A 412 -14.35 -15.09 7.38
N ASP A 413 -14.00 -15.57 8.56
CA ASP A 413 -14.76 -16.60 9.27
C ASP A 413 -16.06 -16.01 9.86
N ILE A 414 -16.02 -14.73 10.22
CA ILE A 414 -17.17 -13.97 10.71
C ILE A 414 -17.31 -12.69 9.88
N PHE A 415 -18.37 -12.63 9.09
CA PHE A 415 -18.65 -11.45 8.27
C PHE A 415 -19.21 -10.31 9.12
N VAL A 416 -18.66 -9.10 8.94
CA VAL A 416 -19.18 -7.86 9.53
C VAL A 416 -19.42 -6.86 8.42
N PRO A 417 -20.70 -6.53 8.13
CA PRO A 417 -21.05 -5.63 7.03
C PRO A 417 -20.52 -4.21 7.24
N GLN A 418 -20.32 -3.49 6.14
CA GLN A 418 -20.01 -2.07 6.16
C GLN A 418 -21.17 -1.29 6.80
N ASP A 419 -20.85 -0.49 7.81
CA ASP A 419 -21.85 0.33 8.49
C ASP A 419 -22.19 1.58 7.67
N THR A 420 -23.41 1.61 7.16
CA THR A 420 -23.97 2.77 6.43
C THR A 420 -25.03 3.53 7.25
N THR A 421 -25.20 3.15 8.52
CA THR A 421 -26.21 3.73 9.39
C THR A 421 -25.99 5.24 9.56
N GLY A 422 -27.04 6.01 9.32
CA GLY A 422 -26.99 7.47 9.48
C GLY A 422 -26.30 8.24 8.37
N ILE A 423 -25.80 7.60 7.31
CA ILE A 423 -25.24 8.33 6.16
C ILE A 423 -26.36 9.07 5.44
N THR A 424 -26.20 10.39 5.29
CA THR A 424 -27.09 11.25 4.51
C THR A 424 -26.33 11.98 3.42
N SER A 425 -27.03 12.44 2.39
CA SER A 425 -26.41 13.25 1.32
C SER A 425 -25.71 14.51 1.85
N TYR A 426 -26.19 15.10 2.95
CA TYR A 426 -25.56 16.25 3.57
C TYR A 426 -24.19 15.87 4.20
N PHE A 427 -24.14 14.74 4.91
CA PHE A 427 -22.91 14.21 5.47
C PHE A 427 -21.90 13.86 4.36
N SER A 428 -22.34 13.10 3.34
CA SER A 428 -21.47 12.73 2.22
C SER A 428 -20.89 13.95 1.51
N MET A 429 -21.72 14.98 1.23
CA MET A 429 -21.22 16.22 0.63
C MET A 429 -20.22 16.96 1.53
N ALA A 430 -20.45 16.98 2.83
CA ALA A 430 -19.55 17.64 3.78
C ALA A 430 -18.18 16.96 3.84
N VAL A 431 -18.16 15.62 3.85
CA VAL A 431 -16.93 14.81 3.87
C VAL A 431 -16.21 14.88 2.52
N ASN A 432 -16.90 14.64 1.40
CA ASN A 432 -16.30 14.62 0.06
C ASN A 432 -15.71 15.98 -0.35
N ARG A 433 -16.27 17.09 0.17
CA ARG A 433 -15.70 18.44 -0.01
C ARG A 433 -14.59 18.76 1.00
N GLY A 434 -14.22 17.83 1.88
CA GLY A 434 -13.20 18.02 2.91
C GLY A 434 -13.55 19.03 4.00
N LEU A 435 -14.83 19.43 4.11
CA LEU A 435 -15.24 20.52 5.01
C LEU A 435 -15.09 20.12 6.49
N THR A 436 -15.29 18.86 6.83
CA THR A 436 -15.12 18.36 8.19
C THR A 436 -13.66 18.43 8.64
N VAL A 437 -12.72 18.03 7.79
CA VAL A 437 -11.27 18.10 8.07
C VAL A 437 -10.83 19.55 8.20
N GLN A 438 -11.21 20.40 7.23
CA GLN A 438 -10.85 21.82 7.24
C GLN A 438 -11.38 22.56 8.48
N PHE A 439 -12.64 22.31 8.86
CA PHE A 439 -13.22 22.89 10.08
C PHE A 439 -12.51 22.42 11.33
N SER A 440 -12.28 21.11 11.45
CA SER A 440 -11.63 20.52 12.63
C SER A 440 -10.22 21.09 12.81
N PHE A 441 -9.49 21.25 11.71
CA PHE A 441 -8.18 21.90 11.74
C PHE A 441 -8.26 23.35 12.22
N GLN A 442 -9.13 24.17 11.61
CA GLN A 442 -9.29 25.57 12.00
C GLN A 442 -9.77 25.72 13.45
N TYR A 443 -10.67 24.83 13.90
CA TYR A 443 -11.11 24.81 15.28
C TYR A 443 -9.96 24.49 16.24
N THR A 444 -9.16 23.50 15.90
CA THR A 444 -7.98 23.09 16.66
C THR A 444 -6.98 24.25 16.77
N ASP A 445 -6.63 24.85 15.64
CA ASP A 445 -5.65 25.94 15.58
C ASP A 445 -6.08 27.13 16.44
N LYS A 446 -7.34 27.56 16.28
CA LYS A 446 -7.91 28.67 17.05
C LYS A 446 -7.98 28.41 18.55
N ASN A 447 -8.17 27.16 18.98
CA ASN A 447 -8.38 26.81 20.39
C ASN A 447 -7.18 26.06 20.99
N ARG A 448 -6.02 25.98 20.29
CA ARG A 448 -4.86 25.17 20.67
C ARG A 448 -4.42 25.36 22.12
N ALA A 449 -4.32 26.60 22.59
CA ALA A 449 -3.95 26.92 23.98
C ALA A 449 -4.90 26.31 25.05
N THR A 450 -6.15 26.07 24.69
CA THR A 450 -7.13 25.42 25.58
C THR A 450 -7.04 23.90 25.43
N LEU A 451 -6.95 23.40 24.20
CA LEU A 451 -6.98 21.96 23.85
C LEU A 451 -5.72 21.23 24.31
N GLN A 452 -4.55 21.87 24.30
CA GLN A 452 -3.26 21.29 24.75
C GLN A 452 -3.21 20.87 26.22
N LYS A 453 -4.22 21.25 27.02
CA LYS A 453 -4.36 20.83 28.44
C LYS A 453 -4.79 19.36 28.55
N TYR A 454 -5.35 18.79 27.50
CA TYR A 454 -5.83 17.42 27.45
C TYR A 454 -4.79 16.51 26.83
N THR A 455 -4.42 15.43 27.52
CA THR A 455 -3.35 14.51 27.13
C THR A 455 -3.87 13.16 26.62
N ASN A 456 -5.18 12.91 26.72
CA ASN A 456 -5.84 11.70 26.27
C ASN A 456 -7.17 12.01 25.57
N ALA A 457 -7.63 11.08 24.74
CA ALA A 457 -8.85 11.25 23.94
C ALA A 457 -10.11 11.38 24.80
N ASP A 458 -10.20 10.70 25.94
CA ASP A 458 -11.42 10.68 26.77
C ASP A 458 -11.70 12.03 27.42
N ASP A 459 -10.68 12.64 27.98
CA ASP A 459 -10.84 13.95 28.64
C ASP A 459 -11.04 15.06 27.61
N LEU A 460 -10.34 14.98 26.47
CA LEU A 460 -10.57 15.89 25.35
C LEU A 460 -12.01 15.76 24.82
N LEU A 461 -12.52 14.52 24.65
CA LEU A 461 -13.89 14.27 24.19
C LEU A 461 -14.94 14.82 25.16
N LYS A 462 -14.74 14.65 26.49
CA LYS A 462 -15.64 15.25 27.51
C LYS A 462 -15.75 16.77 27.33
N TYR A 463 -14.63 17.46 27.12
CA TYR A 463 -14.61 18.87 26.82
C TYR A 463 -15.32 19.22 25.51
N LEU A 464 -14.97 18.52 24.40
CA LEU A 464 -15.53 18.80 23.08
C LEU A 464 -17.07 18.67 23.05
N LYS A 465 -17.64 17.70 23.77
CA LYS A 465 -19.09 17.52 23.88
C LYS A 465 -19.80 18.74 24.46
N THR A 466 -19.12 19.58 25.26
CA THR A 466 -19.69 20.82 25.80
C THR A 466 -19.63 22.00 24.84
N GLN A 467 -18.92 21.87 23.70
CA GLN A 467 -18.55 22.99 22.83
C GLN A 467 -19.50 23.23 21.65
N ASN A 468 -20.60 22.49 21.53
CA ASN A 468 -21.56 22.60 20.41
C ASN A 468 -20.86 22.53 19.02
N ILE A 469 -19.92 21.59 18.86
CA ILE A 469 -19.06 21.49 17.66
C ILE A 469 -19.88 21.35 16.38
N LEU A 470 -20.94 20.52 16.37
CA LEU A 470 -21.79 20.31 15.21
C LEU A 470 -22.44 21.62 14.71
N GLU A 471 -22.91 22.47 15.64
CA GLU A 471 -23.51 23.76 15.29
C GLU A 471 -22.48 24.76 14.75
N LYS A 472 -21.28 24.77 15.33
CA LYS A 472 -20.15 25.56 14.82
C LYS A 472 -19.75 25.09 13.43
N PHE A 473 -19.70 23.77 13.21
CA PHE A 473 -19.45 23.19 11.90
C PHE A 473 -20.54 23.56 10.88
N ALA A 474 -21.80 23.48 11.24
CA ALA A 474 -22.90 23.83 10.33
C ALA A 474 -22.79 25.26 9.79
N ARG A 475 -22.46 26.24 10.67
CA ARG A 475 -22.23 27.63 10.25
C ARG A 475 -21.00 27.75 9.34
N TYR A 476 -19.92 27.04 9.65
CA TYR A 476 -18.74 27.00 8.81
C TYR A 476 -19.04 26.41 7.41
N ALA A 477 -19.72 25.27 7.35
CA ALA A 477 -20.11 24.62 6.12
C ALA A 477 -20.99 25.50 5.24
N GLU A 478 -21.93 26.23 5.85
CA GLU A 478 -22.78 27.21 5.16
C GLU A 478 -21.96 28.36 4.58
N SER A 479 -20.97 28.90 5.31
CA SER A 479 -20.05 29.93 4.80
C SER A 479 -19.18 29.44 3.64
N LYS A 480 -19.02 28.11 3.49
CA LYS A 480 -18.33 27.44 2.36
C LYS A 480 -19.28 26.97 1.27
N GLY A 481 -20.54 27.43 1.27
CA GLY A 481 -21.54 27.16 0.25
C GLY A 481 -22.22 25.79 0.37
N LEU A 482 -22.15 25.10 1.51
CA LEU A 482 -22.96 23.93 1.81
C LEU A 482 -24.20 24.36 2.60
N LYS A 483 -25.32 24.61 1.88
CA LYS A 483 -26.56 25.07 2.49
C LYS A 483 -27.01 24.14 3.61
N ARG A 484 -27.30 24.70 4.78
CA ARG A 484 -27.71 23.97 5.98
C ARG A 484 -29.01 23.19 5.75
N ARG A 485 -29.03 21.92 6.20
CA ARG A 485 -30.19 21.00 6.14
C ARG A 485 -30.32 20.26 7.47
N ASN A 486 -31.06 20.87 8.41
CA ASN A 486 -31.14 20.38 9.79
C ASN A 486 -31.53 18.91 9.90
N ILE A 487 -32.60 18.48 9.22
CA ILE A 487 -33.10 17.09 9.29
C ILE A 487 -31.99 16.10 8.93
N LEU A 488 -31.30 16.33 7.81
CA LEU A 488 -30.22 15.45 7.35
C LEU A 488 -29.00 15.51 8.25
N MET A 489 -28.65 16.70 8.73
CA MET A 489 -27.54 16.92 9.64
C MET A 489 -27.74 16.17 10.97
N TYR A 490 -28.91 16.30 11.60
CA TYR A 490 -29.19 15.61 12.85
C TYR A 490 -29.37 14.09 12.69
N LYS A 491 -29.86 13.63 11.52
CA LYS A 491 -29.89 12.20 11.20
C LYS A 491 -28.48 11.62 11.14
N SER A 492 -27.47 12.40 10.70
CA SER A 492 -26.06 12.00 10.67
C SER A 492 -25.26 12.47 11.87
N LYS A 493 -25.90 12.88 12.97
CA LYS A 493 -25.22 13.51 14.11
C LYS A 493 -24.06 12.68 14.64
N GLU A 494 -24.26 11.38 14.83
CA GLU A 494 -23.24 10.47 15.36
C GLU A 494 -22.03 10.37 14.41
N LEU A 495 -22.27 10.32 13.11
CA LEU A 495 -21.22 10.31 12.09
C LEU A 495 -20.44 11.63 12.07
N PHE A 496 -21.15 12.78 12.18
CA PHE A 496 -20.48 14.08 12.31
C PHE A 496 -19.68 14.17 13.59
N ASP A 497 -20.23 13.78 14.72
CA ASP A 497 -19.55 13.80 16.02
C ASP A 497 -18.29 12.92 15.95
N ARG A 498 -18.39 11.70 15.41
CA ARG A 498 -17.25 10.80 15.22
C ARG A 498 -16.18 11.41 14.32
N ASN A 499 -16.57 12.02 13.19
CA ASN A 499 -15.64 12.61 12.23
C ASN A 499 -14.99 13.89 12.77
N LEU A 500 -15.79 14.81 13.33
CA LEU A 500 -15.30 16.10 13.82
C LEU A 500 -14.43 15.94 15.08
N TYR A 501 -14.89 15.17 16.07
CA TYR A 501 -14.10 14.92 17.28
C TYR A 501 -12.84 14.10 16.95
N GLY A 502 -12.96 13.08 16.10
CA GLY A 502 -11.82 12.29 15.67
C GLY A 502 -10.73 13.14 15.03
N ASN A 503 -11.09 14.01 14.09
CA ASN A 503 -10.13 14.92 13.46
C ASN A 503 -9.49 15.90 14.48
N ILE A 504 -10.23 16.39 15.45
CA ILE A 504 -9.69 17.27 16.50
C ILE A 504 -8.73 16.49 17.42
N ILE A 505 -9.09 15.26 17.80
CA ILE A 505 -8.24 14.37 18.60
C ILE A 505 -6.94 14.08 17.85
N TYR A 506 -7.03 13.71 16.57
CA TYR A 506 -5.86 13.48 15.71
C TYR A 506 -4.93 14.70 15.64
N ASN A 507 -5.49 15.90 15.44
CA ASN A 507 -4.72 17.14 15.32
C ASN A 507 -4.06 17.59 16.65
N MET A 508 -4.58 17.13 17.78
CA MET A 508 -4.10 17.56 19.11
C MET A 508 -3.23 16.54 19.82
N LEU A 509 -3.49 15.25 19.61
CA LEU A 509 -2.83 14.18 20.35
C LEU A 509 -1.93 13.38 19.39
N ASN A 510 -2.34 12.18 19.01
CA ASN A 510 -1.59 11.30 18.13
C ASN A 510 -2.50 10.27 17.45
N MET A 511 -1.93 9.45 16.57
CA MET A 511 -2.66 8.41 15.84
C MET A 511 -3.24 7.34 16.78
N GLU A 512 -2.54 6.93 17.84
CA GLU A 512 -3.03 5.92 18.77
C GLU A 512 -4.30 6.40 19.50
N GLU A 513 -4.32 7.63 20.00
CA GLU A 513 -5.51 8.21 20.67
C GLU A 513 -6.70 8.39 19.69
N TYR A 514 -6.41 8.71 18.44
CA TYR A 514 -7.43 8.76 17.39
C TYR A 514 -8.04 7.38 17.12
N VAL A 515 -7.21 6.34 16.99
CA VAL A 515 -7.67 4.96 16.79
C VAL A 515 -8.45 4.47 18.02
N LYS A 516 -7.97 4.72 19.23
CA LYS A 516 -8.72 4.42 20.49
C LYS A 516 -10.11 5.03 20.47
N PHE A 517 -10.22 6.29 20.07
CA PHE A 517 -11.51 6.97 19.97
C PHE A 517 -12.43 6.30 18.96
N LEU A 518 -11.93 5.98 17.74
CA LEU A 518 -12.72 5.35 16.70
C LEU A 518 -13.20 3.94 17.08
N ASN A 519 -12.34 3.17 17.72
CA ASN A 519 -12.62 1.77 18.07
C ASN A 519 -13.72 1.59 19.12
N LYS A 520 -14.03 2.63 19.91
CA LYS A 520 -15.15 2.57 20.88
C LYS A 520 -16.51 2.24 20.25
N THR A 521 -16.69 2.54 18.98
CA THR A 521 -17.94 2.31 18.24
C THR A 521 -17.75 1.48 16.97
N ASP A 522 -16.55 0.95 16.75
CA ASP A 522 -16.25 0.16 15.56
C ASP A 522 -16.83 -1.26 15.68
N LYS A 523 -17.76 -1.60 14.79
CA LYS A 523 -18.49 -2.89 14.84
C LYS A 523 -17.58 -4.11 14.69
N ASN A 524 -16.47 -4.02 13.92
CA ASN A 524 -15.52 -5.11 13.79
C ASN A 524 -14.74 -5.34 15.08
N VAL A 525 -14.29 -4.25 15.72
CA VAL A 525 -13.56 -4.33 16.99
C VAL A 525 -14.47 -4.84 18.11
N LEU A 526 -15.71 -4.34 18.17
CA LEU A 526 -16.71 -4.82 19.14
C LEU A 526 -17.03 -6.30 18.94
N LYS A 527 -17.16 -6.77 17.69
CA LYS A 527 -17.37 -8.20 17.39
C LYS A 527 -16.14 -9.03 17.76
N ALA A 528 -14.94 -8.52 17.54
CA ALA A 528 -13.72 -9.20 17.96
C ALA A 528 -13.64 -9.37 19.48
N LEU A 529 -14.03 -8.34 20.25
CA LEU A 529 -14.11 -8.43 21.71
C LEU A 529 -15.15 -9.48 22.15
N GLU A 530 -16.34 -9.48 21.55
CA GLU A 530 -17.38 -10.48 21.82
C GLU A 530 -16.88 -11.93 21.64
N VAL A 531 -16.16 -12.19 20.53
CA VAL A 531 -15.59 -13.51 20.22
C VAL A 531 -14.49 -13.90 21.22
N LEU A 532 -13.63 -12.95 21.61
CA LEU A 532 -12.58 -13.19 22.61
C LEU A 532 -13.18 -13.47 24.00
N GLU A 533 -14.20 -12.71 24.42
CA GLU A 533 -14.88 -12.87 25.70
C GLU A 533 -15.67 -14.18 25.78
N ALA A 534 -16.21 -14.67 24.65
CA ALA A 534 -16.86 -15.97 24.55
C ALA A 534 -15.86 -17.15 24.55
N GLY A 535 -14.54 -16.89 24.39
CA GLY A 535 -13.53 -17.95 24.25
C GLY A 535 -13.55 -18.64 22.88
N GLU A 536 -14.17 -18.05 21.87
CA GLU A 536 -14.39 -18.60 20.53
C GLU A 536 -13.34 -18.15 19.50
N SER A 537 -12.20 -17.65 19.95
CA SER A 537 -11.13 -17.17 19.07
C SER A 537 -10.41 -18.28 18.30
N PHE A 538 -10.47 -19.52 18.78
CA PHE A 538 -9.95 -20.68 18.07
C PHE A 538 -11.07 -21.36 17.29
N PRO A 539 -10.95 -21.48 15.95
CA PRO A 539 -11.94 -22.19 15.16
C PRO A 539 -12.08 -23.65 15.57
N SER A 540 -13.30 -24.18 15.54
CA SER A 540 -13.61 -25.59 15.77
C SER A 540 -13.78 -26.35 14.47
N ALA A 541 -13.54 -27.66 14.49
CA ALA A 541 -13.86 -28.54 13.37
C ALA A 541 -15.38 -28.47 13.03
N PRO A 542 -15.74 -28.50 11.73
CA PRO A 542 -17.15 -28.54 11.35
C PRO A 542 -17.84 -29.76 11.97
N GLU A 543 -19.07 -29.54 12.47
CA GLU A 543 -19.89 -30.64 12.92
C GLU A 543 -20.09 -31.65 11.78
N GLN A 544 -19.69 -32.92 11.98
CA GLN A 544 -19.99 -33.97 11.03
C GLN A 544 -21.51 -34.12 10.99
N LYS A 545 -22.16 -33.69 9.91
CA LYS A 545 -23.54 -34.10 9.63
C LYS A 545 -23.52 -35.61 9.51
N THR A 546 -23.93 -36.29 10.55
CA THR A 546 -24.21 -37.74 10.51
C THR A 546 -25.39 -37.91 9.55
N GLU A 547 -25.12 -38.22 8.29
CA GLU A 547 -26.13 -38.73 7.39
C GLU A 547 -26.59 -40.04 8.03
N LEU A 548 -27.78 -40.02 8.65
CA LEU A 548 -28.52 -41.20 9.01
C LEU A 548 -28.81 -41.95 7.71
N VAL A 549 -27.94 -42.90 7.38
CA VAL A 549 -28.25 -43.93 6.38
C VAL A 549 -29.44 -44.69 6.95
N ASN A 550 -30.65 -44.32 6.51
CA ASN A 550 -31.83 -45.12 6.69
C ASN A 550 -31.61 -46.42 5.91
N GLU A 551 -31.10 -47.45 6.56
CA GLU A 551 -31.27 -48.85 6.13
C GLU A 551 -32.76 -49.16 6.03
N ARG A 552 -33.29 -48.99 4.81
CA ARG A 552 -34.57 -49.63 4.47
C ARG A 552 -34.30 -51.11 4.42
N THR A 553 -34.65 -51.80 5.50
CA THR A 553 -34.86 -53.24 5.52
C THR A 553 -35.86 -53.60 4.43
N GLU A 554 -35.39 -54.25 3.36
CA GLU A 554 -36.22 -54.97 2.43
C GLU A 554 -36.85 -56.15 3.18
N GLU A 555 -38.09 -56.04 3.65
CA GLU A 555 -38.93 -57.16 3.94
C GLU A 555 -39.37 -57.85 2.64
N THR A 556 -38.70 -58.92 2.32
CA THR A 556 -39.13 -59.90 1.34
C THR A 556 -40.36 -60.59 1.84
N ILE A 557 -41.51 -60.40 1.18
CA ILE A 557 -42.72 -61.26 1.37
C ILE A 557 -42.71 -62.34 0.29
N ALA A 558 -42.84 -63.56 0.75
CA ALA A 558 -42.94 -64.80 0.00
C ALA A 558 -44.13 -64.89 -0.98
#